data_033347b70318659632dcdda6a622a56b
#
_entry.id   033347b70318659632dcdda6a622a56b
#
_cell.length_a   1.000
_cell.length_b   1.000
_cell.length_c   1.000
_cell.angle_alpha   90.00
_cell.angle_beta   90.00
_cell.angle_gamma   90.00
#
_symmetry.space_group_name_H-M   'P 1'
#
loop_
_entity.id
_entity.type
_entity.pdbx_description
1 polymer ?
#
loop_
_entity_poly.entity_id
_entity_poly.type
_entity_poly.pdbx_seq_one_letter_code
_entity_poly.pdbx_strand_id
1 'polypeptide(L)'
;MFESWLLSSYNQFKQSLSLNHAANSIIIAGDPTLGISKLVLKMASLYLCSDKRENEQCGKCKSCLLFNEDEHPTHPDLLFLLPRGSVLKEKTEDTESSAVDTVTHSIEDFINDSDYELNNLDTFQTGGIRQIRVEDVKNFCDWIMQGSVLANGKVAVISNAHLMNESASNALLKTFEEPPSDTLIILVTKSFDELPATILSRAIKMQVNAVSIDEAKSFLKYHYKDEYDDSRAEIALTLANNSPYKAIALYNQELDLKCASIITLIDDVYSRKKSVNELIESLESTQEQQRYRILKEFILELLKYKARISIDNLPFMKKVNAAALCSISAQVLFRASDAVEDLKPIKTGIPHRAPNSVLRAFVELLLSGRN
;
A
#
# COMPACT_ATOMS: atom_id res chain seq x y z
N MET A 1 12.14 7.75 13.46
CA MET A 1 11.55 6.93 14.56
C MET A 1 10.91 5.72 13.88
N PHE A 2 11.06 4.52 14.41
CA PHE A 2 10.43 3.33 13.83
C PHE A 2 8.95 3.31 14.24
N GLU A 3 8.07 2.96 13.33
CA GLU A 3 6.62 3.08 13.47
C GLU A 3 6.08 2.09 14.52
N SER A 4 5.20 2.57 15.43
CA SER A 4 4.67 1.79 16.54
C SER A 4 3.92 0.53 16.08
N TRP A 5 3.14 0.61 15.01
CA TRP A 5 2.39 -0.53 14.47
C TRP A 5 3.26 -1.63 13.84
N LEU A 6 4.51 -1.32 13.48
CA LEU A 6 5.49 -2.31 12.99
C LEU A 6 6.27 -2.98 14.12
N LEU A 7 6.26 -2.41 15.33
CA LEU A 7 7.04 -2.90 16.47
C LEU A 7 6.66 -4.32 16.88
N SER A 8 5.38 -4.67 16.78
CA SER A 8 4.92 -6.03 17.15
C SER A 8 5.61 -7.10 16.29
N SER A 9 5.56 -6.92 14.94
CA SER A 9 6.19 -7.84 13.99
C SER A 9 7.71 -7.82 14.11
N TYR A 10 8.32 -6.65 14.33
CA TYR A 10 9.76 -6.55 14.55
C TYR A 10 10.22 -7.24 15.84
N ASN A 11 9.47 -7.11 16.92
CA ASN A 11 9.77 -7.81 18.19
C ASN A 11 9.58 -9.32 18.08
N GLN A 12 8.56 -9.79 17.34
CA GLN A 12 8.40 -11.21 17.03
C GLN A 12 9.62 -11.75 16.27
N PHE A 13 10.14 -10.99 15.29
CA PHE A 13 11.37 -11.35 14.59
C PHE A 13 12.59 -11.41 15.52
N LYS A 14 12.79 -10.42 16.38
CA LYS A 14 13.89 -10.42 17.36
C LYS A 14 13.85 -11.64 18.29
N GLN A 15 12.65 -12.00 18.73
CA GLN A 15 12.46 -13.21 19.56
C GLN A 15 12.81 -14.48 18.80
N SER A 16 12.45 -14.59 17.52
CA SER A 16 12.78 -15.75 16.70
C SER A 16 14.30 -15.92 16.52
N LEU A 17 15.04 -14.82 16.39
CA LEU A 17 16.52 -14.84 16.33
C LEU A 17 17.17 -15.32 17.63
N SER A 18 16.61 -14.94 18.79
CA SER A 18 17.19 -15.26 20.11
C SER A 18 17.02 -16.72 20.53
N LEU A 19 16.03 -17.42 19.98
CA LEU A 19 15.70 -18.80 20.35
C LEU A 19 16.54 -19.87 19.64
N ASN A 20 17.58 -19.52 18.87
CA ASN A 20 18.37 -20.41 18.01
C ASN A 20 17.55 -21.29 17.05
N HIS A 21 16.27 -21.09 16.97
CA HIS A 21 15.36 -21.56 15.95
C HIS A 21 15.10 -20.39 14.99
N ALA A 22 16.20 -19.82 14.45
CA ALA A 22 16.05 -18.80 13.43
C ALA A 22 15.17 -19.40 12.33
N ALA A 23 13.92 -18.96 12.28
CA ALA A 23 13.10 -19.28 11.15
C ALA A 23 13.78 -18.65 9.94
N ASN A 24 14.39 -19.50 9.15
CA ASN A 24 15.11 -19.09 7.94
C ASN A 24 14.11 -18.64 6.85
N SER A 25 12.81 -18.87 7.08
CA SER A 25 11.72 -18.53 6.14
C SER A 25 10.59 -17.81 6.85
N ILE A 26 10.31 -16.58 6.40
CA ILE A 26 9.32 -15.68 6.98
C ILE A 26 8.37 -15.19 5.88
N ILE A 27 7.08 -15.11 6.19
CA ILE A 27 6.09 -14.44 5.34
C ILE A 27 5.53 -13.24 6.10
N ILE A 28 5.63 -12.06 5.50
CA ILE A 28 5.06 -10.82 6.02
C ILE A 28 3.83 -10.49 5.16
N ALA A 29 2.66 -10.44 5.79
CA ALA A 29 1.42 -10.05 5.14
C ALA A 29 0.90 -8.72 5.68
N GLY A 30 0.40 -7.87 4.79
CA GLY A 30 -0.21 -6.59 5.16
C GLY A 30 -0.34 -5.64 3.98
N ASP A 31 -1.02 -4.51 4.20
CA ASP A 31 -1.13 -3.46 3.21
C ASP A 31 0.27 -2.84 2.96
N PRO A 32 0.78 -2.82 1.72
CA PRO A 32 2.08 -2.23 1.40
C PRO A 32 2.22 -0.79 1.89
N THR A 33 1.11 -0.03 1.90
CA THR A 33 1.08 1.37 2.32
C THR A 33 1.27 1.58 3.83
N LEU A 34 1.47 0.53 4.60
CA LEU A 34 1.80 0.58 6.04
C LEU A 34 3.31 0.63 6.32
N GLY A 35 4.16 0.73 5.29
CA GLY A 35 5.61 0.80 5.45
C GLY A 35 6.25 -0.58 5.69
N ILE A 36 5.73 -1.62 5.06
CA ILE A 36 6.29 -2.98 5.15
C ILE A 36 7.75 -3.00 4.64
N SER A 37 8.08 -2.20 3.63
CA SER A 37 9.46 -2.03 3.13
C SER A 37 10.43 -1.67 4.26
N LYS A 38 10.06 -0.74 5.13
CA LYS A 38 10.86 -0.33 6.29
C LYS A 38 11.03 -1.45 7.30
N LEU A 39 9.98 -2.24 7.55
CA LEU A 39 10.06 -3.42 8.43
C LEU A 39 11.04 -4.44 7.87
N VAL A 40 10.93 -4.78 6.58
CA VAL A 40 11.82 -5.74 5.91
C VAL A 40 13.28 -5.28 5.97
N LEU A 41 13.55 -4.01 5.64
CA LEU A 41 14.90 -3.46 5.68
C LEU A 41 15.48 -3.42 7.10
N LYS A 42 14.65 -3.11 8.10
CA LYS A 42 15.06 -3.15 9.51
C LYS A 42 15.42 -4.57 9.97
N MET A 43 14.62 -5.57 9.55
CA MET A 43 14.89 -6.98 9.80
C MET A 43 16.17 -7.45 9.10
N ALA A 44 16.34 -7.10 7.82
CA ALA A 44 17.53 -7.43 7.03
C ALA A 44 18.80 -6.80 7.64
N SER A 45 18.76 -5.52 8.00
CA SER A 45 19.87 -4.83 8.64
C SER A 45 20.27 -5.44 9.99
N LEU A 46 19.28 -5.85 10.81
CA LEU A 46 19.55 -6.57 12.04
C LEU A 46 20.17 -7.95 11.76
N TYR A 47 19.62 -8.71 10.79
CA TYR A 47 20.11 -10.04 10.47
C TYR A 47 21.56 -10.03 10.00
N LEU A 48 21.90 -9.11 9.10
CA LEU A 48 23.23 -8.98 8.50
C LEU A 48 24.27 -8.22 9.36
N CYS A 49 23.85 -7.65 10.49
CA CYS A 49 24.76 -6.92 11.36
C CYS A 49 25.80 -7.84 12.02
N SER A 50 27.09 -7.52 11.91
CA SER A 50 28.19 -8.31 12.50
C SER A 50 28.43 -8.05 13.99
N ASP A 51 27.93 -6.93 14.54
CA ASP A 51 28.12 -6.52 15.96
C ASP A 51 26.76 -6.16 16.57
N LYS A 52 25.86 -7.17 16.64
CA LYS A 52 24.53 -7.00 17.24
C LYS A 52 24.65 -6.69 18.73
N ARG A 53 23.96 -5.64 19.19
CA ARG A 53 23.94 -5.25 20.60
C ARG A 53 22.50 -5.24 21.10
N GLU A 54 22.24 -5.97 22.18
CA GLU A 54 20.89 -6.03 22.77
C GLU A 54 19.79 -6.40 21.75
N ASN A 55 20.10 -7.26 20.79
CA ASN A 55 19.22 -7.60 19.66
C ASN A 55 18.84 -6.41 18.77
N GLU A 56 19.73 -5.43 18.61
CA GLU A 56 19.62 -4.32 17.64
C GLU A 56 20.89 -4.25 16.78
N GLN A 57 20.72 -3.66 15.58
CA GLN A 57 21.86 -3.40 14.71
C GLN A 57 22.77 -2.31 15.30
N CYS A 58 24.09 -2.48 15.17
CA CYS A 58 25.07 -1.55 15.76
C CYS A 58 25.17 -0.19 15.03
N GLY A 59 24.67 -0.08 13.79
CA GLY A 59 24.72 1.13 12.97
C GLY A 59 26.10 1.56 12.45
N LYS A 60 27.19 0.82 12.76
CA LYS A 60 28.56 1.23 12.44
C LYS A 60 29.46 0.15 11.83
N CYS A 61 29.06 -1.11 11.83
CA CYS A 61 29.80 -2.14 11.11
C CYS A 61 29.64 -1.97 9.59
N LYS A 62 30.53 -2.60 8.82
CA LYS A 62 30.54 -2.48 7.35
C LYS A 62 29.16 -2.80 6.74
N SER A 63 28.49 -3.85 7.23
CA SER A 63 27.15 -4.20 6.78
C SER A 63 26.14 -3.08 7.07
N CYS A 64 26.11 -2.54 8.31
CA CYS A 64 25.18 -1.46 8.65
C CYS A 64 25.42 -0.16 7.86
N LEU A 65 26.67 0.15 7.53
CA LEU A 65 26.99 1.36 6.75
C LEU A 65 26.45 1.26 5.31
N LEU A 66 26.50 0.08 4.68
CA LEU A 66 25.94 -0.15 3.35
C LEU A 66 24.43 0.09 3.24
N PHE A 67 23.68 -0.03 4.35
CA PHE A 67 22.24 0.32 4.37
C PHE A 67 21.99 1.83 4.43
N ASN A 68 22.99 2.64 4.77
CA ASN A 68 22.88 4.08 5.00
C ASN A 68 23.70 4.89 3.99
N GLU A 69 24.14 4.30 2.87
CA GLU A 69 24.80 5.05 1.81
C GLU A 69 23.80 6.03 1.18
N ASP A 70 24.22 7.31 1.05
CA ASP A 70 23.33 8.40 0.60
C ASP A 70 22.96 8.31 -0.89
N GLU A 71 23.82 7.70 -1.71
CA GLU A 71 23.61 7.51 -3.13
C GLU A 71 23.55 6.01 -3.47
N HIS A 72 22.38 5.47 -3.77
CA HIS A 72 22.18 4.07 -4.19
C HIS A 72 22.57 3.00 -3.16
N PRO A 73 21.90 2.93 -2.01
CA PRO A 73 22.20 1.94 -0.98
C PRO A 73 22.03 0.51 -1.52
N THR A 74 23.11 -0.28 -1.41
CA THR A 74 23.16 -1.69 -1.85
C THR A 74 23.89 -2.53 -0.83
N HIS A 75 23.56 -3.82 -0.75
CA HIS A 75 24.28 -4.75 0.15
C HIS A 75 24.55 -6.07 -0.58
N PRO A 76 25.80 -6.56 -0.66
CA PRO A 76 26.15 -7.75 -1.45
C PRO A 76 25.46 -9.03 -0.98
N ASP A 77 25.11 -9.14 0.31
CA ASP A 77 24.43 -10.28 0.91
C ASP A 77 22.92 -10.04 1.11
N LEU A 78 22.34 -9.01 0.46
CA LEU A 78 20.91 -8.73 0.39
C LEU A 78 20.46 -8.73 -1.05
N LEU A 79 19.46 -9.56 -1.37
CA LEU A 79 18.90 -9.67 -2.71
C LEU A 79 17.39 -9.50 -2.68
N PHE A 80 16.88 -8.76 -3.65
CA PHE A 80 15.45 -8.59 -3.87
C PHE A 80 15.04 -9.23 -5.20
N LEU A 81 13.93 -9.96 -5.17
CA LEU A 81 13.22 -10.39 -6.37
C LEU A 81 11.94 -9.56 -6.49
N LEU A 82 11.88 -8.75 -7.56
CA LEU A 82 10.80 -7.83 -7.86
C LEU A 82 9.95 -8.36 -9.02
N PRO A 83 8.64 -8.09 -9.07
CA PRO A 83 7.81 -8.47 -10.20
C PRO A 83 8.24 -7.76 -11.48
N ARG A 84 8.25 -8.44 -12.61
CA ARG A 84 8.41 -7.81 -13.94
C ARG A 84 7.28 -6.80 -14.17
N GLY A 85 7.58 -5.68 -14.83
CA GLY A 85 6.63 -4.58 -14.99
C GLY A 85 6.55 -3.67 -13.73
N SER A 86 7.47 -3.86 -12.77
CA SER A 86 7.74 -2.85 -11.73
C SER A 86 8.24 -1.57 -12.38
N VAL A 87 7.91 -0.41 -11.79
CA VAL A 87 8.34 0.89 -12.32
C VAL A 87 9.80 1.14 -11.93
N LEU A 88 10.68 0.40 -12.54
CA LEU A 88 12.08 0.81 -12.61
C LEU A 88 12.14 1.90 -13.67
N LYS A 89 12.68 3.08 -13.33
CA LYS A 89 12.79 4.27 -14.19
C LYS A 89 12.99 3.86 -15.63
N GLU A 90 12.13 4.32 -16.55
CA GLU A 90 12.43 4.35 -17.96
C GLU A 90 13.79 5.03 -18.10
N LYS A 91 14.84 4.24 -18.32
CA LYS A 91 16.11 4.77 -18.77
C LYS A 91 15.83 5.39 -20.12
N THR A 92 16.17 6.66 -20.26
CA THR A 92 16.17 7.47 -21.47
C THR A 92 16.39 6.65 -22.73
N GLU A 93 15.68 7.00 -23.80
CA GLU A 93 15.48 6.35 -25.10
C GLU A 93 16.69 5.83 -25.88
N ASP A 94 17.93 5.84 -25.34
CA ASP A 94 19.17 5.56 -26.08
C ASP A 94 19.85 4.22 -25.69
N THR A 95 19.21 3.32 -24.97
CA THR A 95 19.80 1.99 -24.73
C THR A 95 18.78 0.89 -25.10
N GLU A 96 19.21 0.05 -26.06
CA GLU A 96 18.54 -1.19 -26.46
C GLU A 96 17.97 -1.90 -25.25
N SER A 97 16.70 -2.33 -25.35
CA SER A 97 15.89 -2.99 -24.33
C SER A 97 16.64 -4.15 -23.65
N SER A 98 17.50 -3.85 -22.70
CA SER A 98 17.96 -4.86 -21.75
C SER A 98 16.76 -5.21 -20.87
N ALA A 99 16.40 -6.49 -20.81
CA ALA A 99 15.40 -7.01 -19.91
C ALA A 99 15.65 -6.42 -18.52
N VAL A 100 14.64 -5.73 -17.95
CA VAL A 100 14.73 -5.15 -16.62
C VAL A 100 15.07 -6.28 -15.65
N ASP A 101 16.22 -6.18 -15.00
CA ASP A 101 16.66 -7.19 -14.03
C ASP A 101 15.65 -7.21 -12.88
N THR A 102 14.89 -8.30 -12.79
CA THR A 102 13.92 -8.52 -11.71
C THR A 102 14.59 -8.90 -10.39
N VAL A 103 15.87 -9.20 -10.46
CA VAL A 103 16.72 -9.57 -9.32
C VAL A 103 17.72 -8.43 -9.09
N THR A 104 17.66 -7.76 -7.96
CA THR A 104 18.46 -6.56 -7.68
C THR A 104 18.99 -6.54 -6.25
N HIS A 105 20.16 -5.93 -6.07
CA HIS A 105 20.72 -5.59 -4.74
C HIS A 105 20.34 -4.17 -4.29
N SER A 106 19.64 -3.40 -5.13
CA SER A 106 19.26 -2.02 -4.85
C SER A 106 18.12 -1.96 -3.82
N ILE A 107 18.38 -1.29 -2.71
CA ILE A 107 17.40 -1.00 -1.67
C ILE A 107 16.36 0.00 -2.19
N GLU A 108 16.79 0.97 -3.00
CA GLU A 108 15.91 1.96 -3.63
C GLU A 108 14.87 1.29 -4.54
N ASP A 109 15.29 0.34 -5.38
CA ASP A 109 14.38 -0.39 -6.27
C ASP A 109 13.34 -1.18 -5.48
N PHE A 110 13.75 -1.81 -4.37
CA PHE A 110 12.84 -2.51 -3.49
C PHE A 110 11.82 -1.58 -2.82
N ILE A 111 12.26 -0.41 -2.33
CA ILE A 111 11.36 0.58 -1.74
C ILE A 111 10.36 1.06 -2.79
N ASN A 112 10.83 1.43 -3.99
CA ASN A 112 9.99 1.90 -5.08
C ASN A 112 8.96 0.86 -5.53
N ASP A 113 9.33 -0.43 -5.56
CA ASP A 113 8.39 -1.51 -5.86
C ASP A 113 7.38 -1.74 -4.75
N SER A 114 7.82 -1.74 -3.49
CA SER A 114 6.95 -1.91 -2.32
C SER A 114 5.98 -0.75 -2.15
N ASP A 115 6.47 0.47 -2.37
CA ASP A 115 5.68 1.70 -2.24
C ASP A 115 4.98 2.08 -3.56
N TYR A 116 4.94 1.15 -4.54
CA TYR A 116 4.29 1.37 -5.84
C TYR A 116 2.87 1.94 -5.72
N GLU A 117 2.07 1.43 -4.79
CA GLU A 117 0.71 1.92 -4.58
C GLU A 117 0.67 3.33 -3.98
N LEU A 118 1.69 3.74 -3.22
CA LEU A 118 1.83 5.11 -2.70
C LEU A 118 2.24 6.07 -3.80
N ASN A 119 3.18 5.66 -4.64
CA ASN A 119 3.73 6.49 -5.72
C ASN A 119 2.76 6.66 -6.90
N ASN A 120 1.76 5.77 -7.00
CA ASN A 120 0.81 5.70 -8.12
C ASN A 120 -0.64 5.85 -7.68
N LEU A 121 -0.91 6.74 -6.71
CA LEU A 121 -2.26 6.96 -6.17
C LEU A 121 -3.26 7.45 -7.22
N ASP A 122 -2.80 8.16 -8.25
CA ASP A 122 -3.62 8.83 -9.25
C ASP A 122 -3.42 8.30 -10.67
N THR A 123 -2.54 7.31 -10.85
CA THR A 123 -2.28 6.77 -12.18
C THR A 123 -2.79 5.33 -12.29
N PHE A 124 -3.68 5.09 -13.23
CA PHE A 124 -3.84 3.77 -13.82
C PHE A 124 -2.68 3.56 -14.76
N GLN A 125 -1.63 2.91 -14.28
CA GLN A 125 -0.63 2.48 -15.25
C GLN A 125 -1.24 1.41 -16.15
N THR A 126 -1.25 1.73 -17.43
CA THR A 126 -1.39 0.78 -18.54
C THR A 126 -0.17 -0.15 -18.65
N GLY A 127 0.66 -0.21 -17.61
CA GLY A 127 1.79 -1.11 -17.48
C GLY A 127 1.32 -2.57 -17.52
N GLY A 128 2.06 -3.41 -18.24
CA GLY A 128 1.77 -4.84 -18.42
C GLY A 128 1.48 -5.57 -17.11
N ILE A 129 0.96 -6.79 -17.21
CA ILE A 129 0.64 -7.63 -16.06
C ILE A 129 1.91 -7.82 -15.22
N ARG A 130 1.92 -7.28 -13.99
CA ARG A 130 3.02 -7.52 -13.04
C ARG A 130 3.01 -8.99 -12.66
N GLN A 131 4.16 -9.66 -12.84
CA GLN A 131 4.25 -11.08 -12.53
C GLN A 131 5.69 -11.47 -12.19
N ILE A 132 5.85 -12.50 -11.34
CA ILE A 132 7.11 -13.14 -11.02
C ILE A 132 7.15 -14.48 -11.78
N ARG A 133 8.14 -14.66 -12.64
CA ARG A 133 8.28 -15.83 -13.48
C ARG A 133 9.15 -16.89 -12.81
N VAL A 134 9.00 -18.14 -13.25
CA VAL A 134 9.78 -19.28 -12.73
C VAL A 134 11.28 -19.12 -12.93
N GLU A 135 11.70 -18.48 -14.03
CA GLU A 135 13.12 -18.22 -14.33
C GLU A 135 13.74 -17.26 -13.32
N ASP A 136 13.00 -16.21 -12.94
CA ASP A 136 13.43 -15.23 -11.95
C ASP A 136 13.61 -15.87 -10.57
N VAL A 137 12.66 -16.76 -10.19
CA VAL A 137 12.74 -17.53 -8.94
C VAL A 137 13.93 -18.52 -8.96
N LYS A 138 14.24 -19.15 -10.10
CA LYS A 138 15.42 -20.01 -10.20
C LYS A 138 16.71 -19.24 -10.00
N ASN A 139 16.87 -18.10 -10.66
CA ASN A 139 18.04 -17.21 -10.49
C ASN A 139 18.18 -16.73 -9.02
N PHE A 140 17.07 -16.41 -8.39
CA PHE A 140 17.00 -16.05 -6.98
C PHE A 140 17.44 -17.21 -6.08
N CYS A 141 16.98 -18.44 -6.32
CA CYS A 141 17.40 -19.63 -5.59
C CYS A 141 18.88 -19.96 -5.81
N ASP A 142 19.39 -19.82 -7.04
CA ASP A 142 20.81 -20.06 -7.36
C ASP A 142 21.71 -19.08 -6.60
N TRP A 143 21.31 -17.80 -6.47
CA TRP A 143 22.04 -16.84 -5.65
C TRP A 143 22.02 -17.22 -4.17
N ILE A 144 20.89 -17.69 -3.64
CA ILE A 144 20.77 -18.15 -2.25
C ILE A 144 21.80 -19.26 -1.93
N MET A 145 22.04 -20.15 -2.89
CA MET A 145 22.98 -21.28 -2.72
C MET A 145 24.46 -20.87 -2.74
N GLN A 146 24.79 -19.64 -3.14
CA GLN A 146 26.16 -19.11 -3.09
C GLN A 146 26.51 -18.69 -1.66
N GLY A 147 27.81 -18.70 -1.31
CA GLY A 147 28.29 -18.22 0.00
C GLY A 147 28.07 -16.72 0.19
N SER A 148 27.99 -16.26 1.45
CA SER A 148 27.93 -14.83 1.78
C SER A 148 29.28 -14.13 1.52
N VAL A 149 29.21 -12.87 1.08
CA VAL A 149 30.41 -12.04 0.76
C VAL A 149 31.04 -11.48 2.05
N LEU A 150 30.20 -11.02 3.00
CA LEU A 150 30.65 -10.40 4.25
C LEU A 150 30.70 -11.39 5.43
N ALA A 151 30.43 -12.68 5.19
CA ALA A 151 30.43 -13.77 6.16
C ALA A 151 29.46 -13.59 7.37
N ASN A 152 28.42 -12.74 7.22
CA ASN A 152 27.42 -12.47 8.26
C ASN A 152 26.05 -13.08 7.94
N GLY A 153 26.00 -14.00 6.97
CA GLY A 153 24.77 -14.57 6.44
C GLY A 153 24.24 -13.83 5.22
N LYS A 154 23.06 -14.25 4.74
CA LYS A 154 22.39 -13.69 3.54
C LYS A 154 20.91 -13.42 3.85
N VAL A 155 20.38 -12.40 3.21
CA VAL A 155 18.94 -12.12 3.21
C VAL A 155 18.42 -12.06 1.77
N ALA A 156 17.37 -12.79 1.50
CA ALA A 156 16.72 -12.88 0.21
C ALA A 156 15.24 -12.51 0.36
N VAL A 157 14.76 -11.53 -0.37
CA VAL A 157 13.42 -10.96 -0.24
C VAL A 157 12.65 -11.10 -1.56
N ILE A 158 11.46 -11.68 -1.54
CA ILE A 158 10.53 -11.63 -2.67
C ILE A 158 9.45 -10.59 -2.36
N SER A 159 9.48 -9.48 -3.11
CA SER A 159 8.43 -8.46 -3.04
C SER A 159 7.18 -8.93 -3.79
N ASN A 160 6.00 -8.62 -3.24
CA ASN A 160 4.73 -8.98 -3.86
C ASN A 160 4.63 -10.47 -4.26
N ALA A 161 4.97 -11.38 -3.34
CA ALA A 161 5.07 -12.82 -3.58
C ALA A 161 3.78 -13.46 -4.13
N HIS A 162 2.61 -12.81 -3.93
CA HIS A 162 1.33 -13.21 -4.53
C HIS A 162 1.29 -13.09 -6.06
N LEU A 163 2.27 -12.42 -6.66
CA LEU A 163 2.41 -12.31 -8.11
C LEU A 163 3.22 -13.48 -8.74
N MET A 164 3.66 -14.44 -7.93
CA MET A 164 4.22 -15.70 -8.41
C MET A 164 3.12 -16.57 -9.03
N ASN A 165 3.35 -17.07 -10.22
CA ASN A 165 2.49 -18.14 -10.75
C ASN A 165 2.79 -19.48 -10.03
N GLU A 166 1.97 -20.50 -10.29
CA GLU A 166 2.10 -21.82 -9.65
C GLU A 166 3.48 -22.44 -9.89
N SER A 167 4.02 -22.35 -11.11
CA SER A 167 5.34 -22.89 -11.46
C SER A 167 6.48 -22.17 -10.71
N ALA A 168 6.38 -20.85 -10.55
CA ALA A 168 7.33 -20.05 -9.77
C ALA A 168 7.27 -20.41 -8.28
N SER A 169 6.07 -20.52 -7.73
CA SER A 169 5.85 -20.95 -6.34
C SER A 169 6.43 -22.32 -6.07
N ASN A 170 6.22 -23.29 -6.98
CA ASN A 170 6.76 -24.64 -6.86
C ASN A 170 8.29 -24.69 -6.96
N ALA A 171 8.90 -23.81 -7.80
CA ALA A 171 10.36 -23.73 -7.90
C ALA A 171 11.02 -23.22 -6.59
N LEU A 172 10.31 -22.40 -5.83
CA LEU A 172 10.80 -21.86 -4.55
C LEU A 172 10.76 -22.91 -3.42
N LEU A 173 9.80 -23.85 -3.45
CA LEU A 173 9.47 -24.72 -2.30
C LEU A 173 10.67 -25.39 -1.66
N LYS A 174 11.56 -26.00 -2.46
CA LYS A 174 12.72 -26.73 -1.93
C LYS A 174 13.67 -25.82 -1.15
N THR A 175 14.03 -24.68 -1.71
CA THR A 175 14.94 -23.71 -1.07
C THR A 175 14.28 -23.05 0.14
N PHE A 176 12.96 -22.88 0.11
CA PHE A 176 12.19 -22.29 1.19
C PHE A 176 11.99 -23.23 2.38
N GLU A 177 11.92 -24.55 2.12
CA GLU A 177 11.81 -25.60 3.13
C GLU A 177 13.14 -25.85 3.84
N GLU A 178 14.23 -25.93 3.06
CA GLU A 178 15.59 -26.22 3.54
C GLU A 178 16.57 -25.14 3.05
N PRO A 179 16.44 -23.89 3.55
CA PRO A 179 17.36 -22.83 3.20
C PRO A 179 18.76 -23.13 3.72
N PRO A 180 19.84 -22.69 3.04
CA PRO A 180 21.20 -22.81 3.55
C PRO A 180 21.34 -22.19 4.95
N SER A 181 22.29 -22.72 5.73
CA SER A 181 22.64 -22.13 7.03
C SER A 181 22.94 -20.65 6.86
N ASP A 182 22.59 -19.85 7.86
CA ASP A 182 22.80 -18.39 7.86
C ASP A 182 22.13 -17.64 6.70
N THR A 183 20.98 -18.17 6.19
CA THR A 183 20.16 -17.50 5.18
C THR A 183 18.77 -17.23 5.70
N LEU A 184 18.30 -16.00 5.53
CA LEU A 184 16.93 -15.56 5.82
C LEU A 184 16.19 -15.28 4.50
N ILE A 185 15.07 -15.96 4.29
CA ILE A 185 14.19 -15.73 3.15
C ILE A 185 12.91 -15.05 3.63
N ILE A 186 12.58 -13.89 3.06
CA ILE A 186 11.39 -13.10 3.40
C ILE A 186 10.47 -13.02 2.17
N LEU A 187 9.23 -13.46 2.32
CA LEU A 187 8.17 -13.23 1.32
C LEU A 187 7.26 -12.11 1.81
N VAL A 188 7.02 -11.12 0.95
CA VAL A 188 6.08 -10.02 1.22
C VAL A 188 4.84 -10.21 0.39
N THR A 189 3.65 -10.18 1.02
CA THR A 189 2.35 -10.33 0.34
C THR A 189 1.30 -9.40 0.96
N LYS A 190 0.20 -9.17 0.26
CA LYS A 190 -0.93 -8.38 0.81
C LYS A 190 -1.74 -9.20 1.82
N SER A 191 -1.95 -10.47 1.53
CA SER A 191 -2.69 -11.40 2.39
C SER A 191 -2.08 -12.80 2.30
N PHE A 192 -2.20 -13.58 3.37
CA PHE A 192 -1.81 -14.99 3.36
C PHE A 192 -2.65 -15.81 2.38
N ASP A 193 -3.92 -15.46 2.18
CA ASP A 193 -4.85 -16.19 1.30
C ASP A 193 -4.44 -16.13 -0.17
N GLU A 194 -3.52 -15.23 -0.53
CA GLU A 194 -3.00 -15.10 -1.89
C GLU A 194 -1.82 -16.03 -2.17
N LEU A 195 -1.33 -16.77 -1.17
CA LEU A 195 -0.21 -17.68 -1.29
C LEU A 195 -0.65 -19.15 -1.19
N PRO A 196 0.01 -20.08 -1.92
CA PRO A 196 -0.27 -21.50 -1.80
C PRO A 196 -0.07 -22.03 -0.37
N ALA A 197 -0.95 -22.92 0.08
CA ALA A 197 -0.86 -23.56 1.40
C ALA A 197 0.49 -24.29 1.63
N THR A 198 1.11 -24.77 0.57
CA THR A 198 2.43 -25.42 0.59
C THR A 198 3.55 -24.45 1.04
N ILE A 199 3.48 -23.19 0.65
CA ILE A 199 4.41 -22.13 1.11
C ILE A 199 4.05 -21.73 2.55
N LEU A 200 2.76 -21.51 2.83
CA LEU A 200 2.29 -21.05 4.15
C LEU A 200 2.62 -22.01 5.30
N SER A 201 2.71 -23.31 5.03
CA SER A 201 3.00 -24.33 6.05
C SER A 201 4.48 -24.39 6.47
N ARG A 202 5.38 -23.69 5.76
CA ARG A 202 6.84 -23.78 5.91
C ARG A 202 7.50 -22.50 6.44
N ALA A 203 6.72 -21.53 6.82
CA ALA A 203 7.25 -20.23 7.24
C ALA A 203 6.63 -19.72 8.55
N ILE A 204 7.37 -18.88 9.26
CA ILE A 204 6.78 -18.02 10.29
C ILE A 204 5.94 -16.95 9.60
N LYS A 205 4.69 -16.84 10.02
CA LYS A 205 3.74 -15.85 9.52
C LYS A 205 3.74 -14.62 10.41
N MET A 206 3.95 -13.46 9.81
CA MET A 206 3.91 -12.17 10.48
C MET A 206 2.86 -11.29 9.82
N GLN A 207 1.84 -10.89 10.56
CA GLN A 207 0.80 -10.00 10.09
C GLN A 207 1.09 -8.56 10.51
N VAL A 208 1.17 -7.66 9.54
CA VAL A 208 1.10 -6.21 9.80
C VAL A 208 -0.37 -5.81 9.81
N ASN A 209 -0.87 -5.45 10.97
CA ASN A 209 -2.27 -5.11 11.16
C ASN A 209 -2.57 -3.67 10.71
N ALA A 210 -3.83 -3.41 10.40
CA ALA A 210 -4.31 -2.05 10.16
C ALA A 210 -4.02 -1.15 11.37
N VAL A 211 -3.69 0.10 11.09
CA VAL A 211 -3.38 1.12 12.09
C VAL A 211 -4.68 1.70 12.66
N SER A 212 -4.74 1.92 13.96
CA SER A 212 -5.87 2.64 14.56
C SER A 212 -5.88 4.10 14.12
N ILE A 213 -7.07 4.72 14.10
CA ILE A 213 -7.19 6.13 13.69
C ILE A 213 -6.38 7.06 14.61
N ASP A 214 -6.35 6.79 15.91
CA ASP A 214 -5.62 7.60 16.89
C ASP A 214 -4.11 7.50 16.72
N GLU A 215 -3.61 6.31 16.41
CA GLU A 215 -2.19 6.07 16.12
C GLU A 215 -1.78 6.72 14.79
N ALA A 216 -2.62 6.61 13.76
CA ALA A 216 -2.40 7.26 12.48
C ALA A 216 -2.41 8.79 12.60
N LYS A 217 -3.36 9.38 13.35
CA LYS A 217 -3.39 10.81 13.65
C LYS A 217 -2.14 11.27 14.40
N SER A 218 -1.72 10.51 15.40
CA SER A 218 -0.51 10.82 16.16
C SER A 218 0.74 10.84 15.28
N PHE A 219 0.82 9.91 14.32
CA PHE A 219 1.89 9.87 13.34
C PHE A 219 1.86 11.09 12.39
N LEU A 220 0.69 11.45 11.85
CA LEU A 220 0.55 12.64 11.01
C LEU A 220 0.89 13.92 11.78
N LYS A 221 0.45 14.03 13.03
CA LYS A 221 0.77 15.17 13.90
C LYS A 221 2.27 15.29 14.13
N TYR A 222 2.97 14.19 14.34
CA TYR A 222 4.43 14.17 14.45
C TYR A 222 5.11 14.61 13.15
N HIS A 223 4.56 14.17 12.00
CA HIS A 223 5.12 14.47 10.69
C HIS A 223 4.98 15.95 10.31
N TYR A 224 3.78 16.52 10.45
CA TYR A 224 3.46 17.89 10.03
C TYR A 224 3.71 18.95 11.09
N LYS A 225 3.83 18.59 12.36
CA LYS A 225 4.09 19.51 13.48
C LYS A 225 3.12 20.70 13.47
N ASP A 226 3.64 21.93 13.24
CA ASP A 226 2.88 23.17 13.25
C ASP A 226 1.92 23.31 12.05
N GLU A 227 2.15 22.56 10.96
CA GLU A 227 1.27 22.54 9.77
C GLU A 227 0.14 21.49 9.89
N TYR A 228 0.05 20.79 11.01
CA TYR A 228 -0.98 19.78 11.23
C TYR A 228 -2.36 20.41 11.44
N ASP A 229 -3.33 19.98 10.64
CA ASP A 229 -4.76 20.28 10.79
C ASP A 229 -5.55 19.00 11.02
N ASP A 230 -6.25 18.90 12.17
CA ASP A 230 -6.97 17.67 12.56
C ASP A 230 -8.11 17.34 11.59
N SER A 231 -8.83 18.35 11.09
CA SER A 231 -9.93 18.14 10.13
C SER A 231 -9.44 17.66 8.76
N ARG A 232 -8.32 18.20 8.29
CA ARG A 232 -7.67 17.74 7.06
C ARG A 232 -7.14 16.31 7.22
N ALA A 233 -6.49 16.03 8.36
CA ALA A 233 -5.95 14.71 8.68
C ALA A 233 -7.05 13.64 8.75
N GLU A 234 -8.21 13.94 9.35
CA GLU A 234 -9.35 13.02 9.38
C GLU A 234 -9.83 12.65 7.97
N ILE A 235 -9.97 13.64 7.10
CA ILE A 235 -10.38 13.40 5.70
C ILE A 235 -9.32 12.59 4.96
N ALA A 236 -8.05 12.96 5.06
CA ALA A 236 -6.95 12.25 4.41
C ALA A 236 -6.86 10.78 4.87
N LEU A 237 -6.99 10.52 6.18
CA LEU A 237 -7.01 9.17 6.74
C LEU A 237 -8.22 8.36 6.28
N THR A 238 -9.39 8.98 6.18
CA THR A 238 -10.59 8.31 5.64
C THR A 238 -10.35 7.88 4.19
N LEU A 239 -9.87 8.80 3.34
CA LEU A 239 -9.52 8.50 1.95
C LEU A 239 -8.38 7.47 1.81
N ALA A 240 -7.52 7.39 2.82
CA ALA A 240 -6.38 6.47 2.88
C ALA A 240 -6.72 5.11 3.51
N ASN A 241 -7.95 4.89 3.99
CA ASN A 241 -8.33 3.72 4.77
C ASN A 241 -7.42 3.51 6.01
N ASN A 242 -7.18 4.61 6.75
CA ASN A 242 -6.31 4.72 7.92
C ASN A 242 -4.81 4.39 7.67
N SER A 243 -4.37 4.28 6.43
CA SER A 243 -2.93 4.15 6.13
C SER A 243 -2.21 5.49 6.33
N PRO A 244 -1.24 5.60 7.28
CA PRO A 244 -0.58 6.87 7.57
C PRO A 244 0.25 7.40 6.39
N TYR A 245 1.00 6.55 5.69
CA TYR A 245 1.81 6.97 4.54
C TYR A 245 0.95 7.40 3.35
N LYS A 246 -0.12 6.67 3.09
CA LYS A 246 -1.07 7.05 2.04
C LYS A 246 -1.79 8.35 2.39
N ALA A 247 -2.13 8.56 3.67
CA ALA A 247 -2.71 9.82 4.12
C ALA A 247 -1.74 11.00 3.92
N ILE A 248 -0.44 10.83 4.20
CA ILE A 248 0.59 11.85 3.91
C ILE A 248 0.62 12.17 2.42
N ALA A 249 0.64 11.16 1.56
CA ALA A 249 0.67 11.38 0.12
C ALA A 249 -0.57 12.14 -0.39
N LEU A 250 -1.76 11.80 0.13
CA LEU A 250 -3.02 12.49 -0.22
C LEU A 250 -3.08 13.92 0.35
N TYR A 251 -2.55 14.13 1.54
CA TYR A 251 -2.46 15.43 2.19
C TYR A 251 -1.54 16.38 1.41
N ASN A 252 -0.37 15.88 0.97
CA ASN A 252 0.58 16.66 0.15
C ASN A 252 0.02 16.99 -1.25
N GLN A 253 -0.89 16.17 -1.78
CA GLN A 253 -1.59 16.43 -3.04
C GLN A 253 -2.83 17.33 -2.85
N GLU A 254 -3.11 17.80 -1.64
CA GLU A 254 -4.29 18.59 -1.28
C GLU A 254 -5.63 17.91 -1.64
N LEU A 255 -5.62 16.57 -1.74
CA LEU A 255 -6.83 15.83 -2.07
C LEU A 255 -7.89 15.90 -0.97
N ASP A 256 -7.47 16.06 0.27
CA ASP A 256 -8.33 16.31 1.43
C ASP A 256 -9.12 17.62 1.27
N LEU A 257 -8.49 18.71 0.80
CA LEU A 257 -9.15 20.00 0.54
C LEU A 257 -10.12 19.89 -0.63
N LYS A 258 -9.70 19.24 -1.71
CA LYS A 258 -10.56 19.00 -2.87
C LYS A 258 -11.77 18.12 -2.51
N CYS A 259 -11.57 17.10 -1.71
CA CYS A 259 -12.62 16.25 -1.18
C CYS A 259 -13.62 17.06 -0.35
N ALA A 260 -13.15 17.87 0.60
CA ALA A 260 -14.00 18.72 1.42
C ALA A 260 -14.86 19.67 0.56
N SER A 261 -14.29 20.26 -0.48
CA SER A 261 -15.02 21.15 -1.40
C SER A 261 -16.12 20.43 -2.17
N ILE A 262 -15.84 19.23 -2.70
CA ILE A 262 -16.82 18.40 -3.44
C ILE A 262 -17.96 17.99 -2.52
N ILE A 263 -17.66 17.56 -1.29
CA ILE A 263 -18.67 17.12 -0.31
C ILE A 263 -19.58 18.27 0.08
N THR A 264 -19.00 19.46 0.34
CA THR A 264 -19.81 20.66 0.59
C THR A 264 -20.68 21.03 -0.60
N LEU A 265 -20.14 20.89 -1.82
CA LEU A 265 -20.91 21.14 -3.05
C LEU A 265 -22.06 20.14 -3.24
N ILE A 266 -21.88 18.88 -2.88
CA ILE A 266 -22.97 17.87 -2.86
C ILE A 266 -24.09 18.32 -1.91
N ASP A 267 -23.75 18.78 -0.70
CA ASP A 267 -24.73 19.30 0.28
C ASP A 267 -25.46 20.55 -0.24
N ASP A 268 -24.74 21.49 -0.83
CA ASP A 268 -25.31 22.71 -1.41
C ASP A 268 -26.27 22.40 -2.57
N VAL A 269 -25.91 21.45 -3.44
CA VAL A 269 -26.80 21.00 -4.53
C VAL A 269 -27.99 20.25 -3.96
N TYR A 270 -27.80 19.40 -2.96
CA TYR A 270 -28.89 18.69 -2.28
C TYR A 270 -29.83 19.69 -1.60
N SER A 271 -29.33 20.75 -0.99
CA SER A 271 -30.10 21.82 -0.35
C SER A 271 -30.63 22.88 -1.34
N ARG A 272 -30.46 22.72 -2.66
CA ARG A 272 -30.88 23.65 -3.74
C ARG A 272 -30.21 25.04 -3.69
N LYS A 273 -29.06 25.16 -3.04
CA LYS A 273 -28.27 26.39 -3.00
C LYS A 273 -27.42 26.56 -4.26
N LYS A 274 -27.01 25.45 -4.86
CA LYS A 274 -26.21 25.42 -6.09
C LYS A 274 -26.82 24.50 -7.15
N SER A 275 -26.34 24.64 -8.38
CA SER A 275 -26.84 23.88 -9.53
C SER A 275 -26.16 22.51 -9.65
N VAL A 276 -26.87 21.56 -10.25
CA VAL A 276 -26.34 20.24 -10.61
C VAL A 276 -25.14 20.34 -11.56
N ASN A 277 -25.17 21.32 -12.48
CA ASN A 277 -24.10 21.50 -13.46
C ASN A 277 -22.78 21.89 -12.77
N GLU A 278 -22.81 22.76 -11.76
CA GLU A 278 -21.60 23.10 -10.97
C GLU A 278 -20.96 21.87 -10.31
N LEU A 279 -21.77 20.95 -9.78
CA LEU A 279 -21.26 19.71 -9.20
C LEU A 279 -20.65 18.81 -10.28
N ILE A 280 -21.31 18.67 -11.43
CA ILE A 280 -20.82 17.85 -12.53
C ILE A 280 -19.48 18.41 -13.06
N GLU A 281 -19.38 19.72 -13.29
CA GLU A 281 -18.15 20.38 -13.73
C GLU A 281 -17.00 20.18 -12.71
N SER A 282 -17.29 20.31 -11.43
CA SER A 282 -16.30 20.05 -10.36
C SER A 282 -15.83 18.60 -10.36
N LEU A 283 -16.73 17.65 -10.55
CA LEU A 283 -16.39 16.24 -10.63
C LEU A 283 -15.63 15.91 -11.93
N GLU A 284 -15.99 16.50 -13.07
CA GLU A 284 -15.29 16.32 -14.36
C GLU A 284 -13.85 16.88 -14.32
N SER A 285 -13.63 17.99 -13.63
CA SER A 285 -12.31 18.59 -13.43
C SER A 285 -11.41 17.79 -12.47
N THR A 286 -11.99 16.80 -11.79
CA THR A 286 -11.27 15.92 -10.86
C THR A 286 -10.77 14.68 -11.60
N GLN A 287 -9.53 14.27 -11.33
CA GLN A 287 -8.96 13.04 -11.91
C GLN A 287 -9.85 11.83 -11.58
N GLU A 288 -9.99 10.90 -12.53
CA GLU A 288 -10.94 9.78 -12.45
C GLU A 288 -10.77 8.96 -11.17
N GLN A 289 -9.54 8.67 -10.77
CA GLN A 289 -9.25 7.88 -9.59
C GLN A 289 -9.55 8.61 -8.29
N GLN A 290 -9.24 9.91 -8.23
CA GLN A 290 -9.56 10.76 -7.09
C GLN A 290 -11.07 10.89 -6.93
N ARG A 291 -11.77 11.15 -8.03
CA ARG A 291 -13.23 11.25 -8.09
C ARG A 291 -13.92 9.96 -7.61
N TYR A 292 -13.50 8.81 -8.13
CA TYR A 292 -14.00 7.51 -7.69
C TYR A 292 -13.81 7.32 -6.19
N ARG A 293 -12.62 7.60 -5.66
CA ARG A 293 -12.29 7.47 -4.24
C ARG A 293 -13.16 8.36 -3.36
N ILE A 294 -13.32 9.64 -3.73
CA ILE A 294 -14.13 10.60 -2.97
C ILE A 294 -15.59 10.15 -2.93
N LEU A 295 -16.17 9.82 -4.07
CA LEU A 295 -17.59 9.44 -4.14
C LEU A 295 -17.86 8.12 -3.43
N LYS A 296 -16.96 7.15 -3.53
CA LYS A 296 -17.07 5.86 -2.82
C LYS A 296 -17.08 6.05 -1.31
N GLU A 297 -16.12 6.78 -0.77
CA GLU A 297 -16.06 7.02 0.67
C GLU A 297 -17.24 7.86 1.16
N PHE A 298 -17.71 8.82 0.38
CA PHE A 298 -18.89 9.61 0.72
C PHE A 298 -20.14 8.72 0.86
N ILE A 299 -20.40 7.82 -0.09
CA ILE A 299 -21.53 6.88 0.00
C ILE A 299 -21.37 5.93 1.18
N LEU A 300 -20.15 5.44 1.41
CA LEU A 300 -19.86 4.56 2.54
C LEU A 300 -20.14 5.24 3.89
N GLU A 301 -19.73 6.49 4.06
CA GLU A 301 -20.02 7.24 5.28
C GLU A 301 -21.52 7.53 5.46
N LEU A 302 -22.26 7.82 4.38
CA LEU A 302 -23.71 7.94 4.45
C LEU A 302 -24.37 6.64 4.90
N LEU A 303 -23.94 5.50 4.39
CA LEU A 303 -24.44 4.19 4.82
C LEU A 303 -24.08 3.90 6.29
N LYS A 304 -22.86 4.22 6.73
CA LYS A 304 -22.42 4.11 8.11
C LYS A 304 -23.26 5.00 9.03
N TYR A 305 -23.56 6.24 8.63
CA TYR A 305 -24.41 7.15 9.37
C TYR A 305 -25.86 6.61 9.51
N LYS A 306 -26.42 6.06 8.42
CA LYS A 306 -27.73 5.38 8.48
C LYS A 306 -27.72 4.16 9.40
N ALA A 307 -26.62 3.45 9.48
CA ALA A 307 -26.41 2.34 10.42
C ALA A 307 -26.16 2.82 11.87
N ARG A 308 -26.35 4.13 12.15
CA ARG A 308 -26.21 4.78 13.48
C ARG A 308 -24.77 4.80 14.02
N ILE A 309 -23.77 4.79 13.16
CA ILE A 309 -22.40 5.11 13.57
C ILE A 309 -22.34 6.60 13.94
N SER A 310 -21.65 6.92 15.04
CA SER A 310 -21.52 8.30 15.51
C SER A 310 -20.92 9.19 14.44
N ILE A 311 -21.47 10.38 14.26
CA ILE A 311 -20.97 11.42 13.32
C ILE A 311 -19.53 11.81 13.65
N ASP A 312 -19.10 11.68 14.91
CA ASP A 312 -17.72 11.98 15.31
C ASP A 312 -16.69 11.11 14.60
N ASN A 313 -17.09 9.92 14.16
CA ASN A 313 -16.28 8.97 13.43
C ASN A 313 -16.45 9.05 11.89
N LEU A 314 -17.18 10.05 11.39
CA LEU A 314 -17.56 10.22 9.99
C LEU A 314 -17.16 11.63 9.50
N PRO A 315 -15.89 11.85 9.12
CA PRO A 315 -15.35 13.17 8.79
C PRO A 315 -16.13 13.91 7.69
N PHE A 316 -16.65 13.17 6.69
CA PHE A 316 -17.44 13.76 5.61
C PHE A 316 -18.81 14.20 6.11
N MET A 317 -19.41 13.40 6.97
CA MET A 317 -20.73 13.74 7.55
C MET A 317 -20.67 14.94 8.47
N LYS A 318 -19.53 15.27 9.06
CA LYS A 318 -19.31 16.53 9.81
C LYS A 318 -19.36 17.79 8.92
N LYS A 319 -19.15 17.64 7.61
CA LYS A 319 -19.08 18.76 6.63
C LYS A 319 -20.41 19.06 5.95
N VAL A 320 -21.44 18.22 6.13
CA VAL A 320 -22.73 18.29 5.44
C VAL A 320 -23.89 18.30 6.42
N ASN A 321 -25.08 18.67 5.94
CA ASN A 321 -26.31 18.44 6.69
C ASN A 321 -26.68 16.95 6.67
N ALA A 322 -26.00 16.16 7.49
CA ALA A 322 -26.16 14.71 7.55
C ALA A 322 -27.61 14.28 7.80
N ALA A 323 -28.39 15.05 8.58
CA ALA A 323 -29.80 14.76 8.83
C ALA A 323 -30.66 14.87 7.57
N ALA A 324 -30.41 15.85 6.70
CA ALA A 324 -31.09 16.00 5.42
C ALA A 324 -30.71 14.86 4.46
N LEU A 325 -29.43 14.56 4.32
CA LEU A 325 -28.96 13.45 3.47
C LEU A 325 -29.39 12.06 3.99
N CYS A 326 -29.66 11.92 5.28
CA CYS A 326 -30.18 10.68 5.85
C CYS A 326 -31.62 10.36 5.37
N SER A 327 -32.36 11.31 4.81
CA SER A 327 -33.67 11.06 4.19
C SER A 327 -33.56 10.15 2.95
N ILE A 328 -32.41 10.14 2.26
CA ILE A 328 -32.18 9.27 1.12
C ILE A 328 -32.32 7.81 1.55
N SER A 329 -33.15 7.02 0.88
CA SER A 329 -33.36 5.62 1.23
C SER A 329 -32.10 4.78 1.05
N ALA A 330 -31.93 3.72 1.85
CA ALA A 330 -30.79 2.81 1.69
C ALA A 330 -30.75 2.19 0.29
N GLN A 331 -31.91 1.91 -0.31
CA GLN A 331 -31.98 1.36 -1.67
C GLN A 331 -31.41 2.32 -2.71
N VAL A 332 -31.66 3.62 -2.57
CA VAL A 332 -31.07 4.64 -3.46
C VAL A 332 -29.56 4.73 -3.25
N LEU A 333 -29.08 4.65 -2.00
CA LEU A 333 -27.64 4.67 -1.72
C LEU A 333 -26.92 3.44 -2.27
N PHE A 334 -27.52 2.25 -2.25
CA PHE A 334 -26.94 1.07 -2.90
C PHE A 334 -26.86 1.23 -4.41
N ARG A 335 -27.90 1.77 -5.06
CA ARG A 335 -27.85 2.07 -6.49
C ARG A 335 -26.80 3.15 -6.83
N ALA A 336 -26.66 4.16 -5.96
CA ALA A 336 -25.60 5.17 -6.10
C ALA A 336 -24.21 4.56 -5.93
N SER A 337 -24.04 3.59 -5.02
CA SER A 337 -22.81 2.82 -4.87
C SER A 337 -22.48 2.03 -6.15
N ASP A 338 -23.45 1.36 -6.75
CA ASP A 338 -23.27 0.64 -8.02
C ASP A 338 -22.86 1.60 -9.15
N ALA A 339 -23.49 2.79 -9.23
CA ALA A 339 -23.09 3.82 -10.19
C ALA A 339 -21.68 4.35 -9.95
N VAL A 340 -21.23 4.44 -8.69
CA VAL A 340 -19.85 4.82 -8.36
C VAL A 340 -18.87 3.71 -8.76
N GLU A 341 -19.23 2.43 -8.59
CA GLU A 341 -18.38 1.31 -9.06
C GLU A 341 -18.23 1.31 -10.59
N ASP A 342 -19.25 1.76 -11.34
CA ASP A 342 -19.14 1.98 -12.80
C ASP A 342 -18.13 3.10 -13.17
N LEU A 343 -17.82 4.01 -12.25
CA LEU A 343 -16.77 5.04 -12.40
C LEU A 343 -15.37 4.54 -12.08
N LYS A 344 -15.25 3.32 -11.56
CA LYS A 344 -13.95 2.74 -11.24
C LYS A 344 -13.11 2.65 -12.50
N PRO A 345 -11.94 3.31 -12.51
CA PRO A 345 -11.07 3.26 -13.65
C PRO A 345 -10.61 1.82 -13.95
N ILE A 346 -10.68 1.39 -15.19
CA ILE A 346 -10.38 0.03 -15.61
C ILE A 346 -8.98 -0.04 -16.19
N LYS A 347 -8.21 -1.06 -15.80
CA LYS A 347 -6.84 -1.30 -16.31
C LYS A 347 -6.75 -1.50 -17.84
N THR A 348 -7.87 -1.74 -18.51
CA THR A 348 -7.93 -2.07 -19.96
C THR A 348 -8.24 -0.89 -20.86
N GLY A 349 -8.44 0.32 -20.33
CA GLY A 349 -8.61 1.54 -21.13
C GLY A 349 -9.95 1.68 -21.89
N ILE A 350 -10.88 0.75 -21.74
CA ILE A 350 -12.21 0.84 -22.36
C ILE A 350 -13.25 1.11 -21.27
N PRO A 351 -13.77 2.34 -21.12
CA PRO A 351 -14.83 2.61 -20.17
C PRO A 351 -16.12 1.88 -20.60
N HIS A 352 -16.75 1.15 -19.69
CA HIS A 352 -18.02 0.47 -19.97
C HIS A 352 -19.17 1.44 -20.30
N ARG A 353 -19.09 2.70 -19.85
CA ARG A 353 -20.04 3.79 -20.13
C ARG A 353 -19.32 5.13 -20.19
N ALA A 354 -19.89 6.10 -20.88
CA ALA A 354 -19.35 7.46 -20.88
C ALA A 354 -19.35 8.04 -19.45
N PRO A 355 -18.21 8.47 -18.89
CA PRO A 355 -18.11 8.91 -17.49
C PRO A 355 -19.15 9.97 -17.10
N ASN A 356 -19.43 10.91 -18.00
CA ASN A 356 -20.39 11.98 -17.78
C ASN A 356 -21.83 11.49 -17.63
N SER A 357 -22.23 10.43 -18.34
CA SER A 357 -23.57 9.85 -18.18
C SER A 357 -23.72 9.14 -16.83
N VAL A 358 -22.66 8.51 -16.35
CA VAL A 358 -22.64 7.83 -15.03
C VAL A 358 -22.66 8.87 -13.91
N LEU A 359 -21.90 9.97 -14.04
CA LEU A 359 -21.91 11.06 -13.05
C LEU A 359 -23.28 11.72 -12.95
N ARG A 360 -23.94 11.98 -14.09
CA ARG A 360 -25.32 12.51 -14.10
C ARG A 360 -26.29 11.55 -13.43
N ALA A 361 -26.23 10.27 -13.78
CA ALA A 361 -27.06 9.25 -13.15
C ALA A 361 -26.83 9.14 -11.64
N PHE A 362 -25.58 9.23 -11.19
CA PHE A 362 -25.24 9.27 -9.76
C PHE A 362 -25.88 10.48 -9.06
N VAL A 363 -25.73 11.68 -9.60
CA VAL A 363 -26.30 12.91 -9.03
C VAL A 363 -27.84 12.84 -9.03
N GLU A 364 -28.46 12.39 -10.13
CA GLU A 364 -29.91 12.22 -10.22
C GLU A 364 -30.44 11.22 -9.19
N LEU A 365 -29.73 10.10 -8.96
CA LEU A 365 -30.07 9.13 -7.92
C LEU A 365 -30.04 9.77 -6.53
N LEU A 366 -28.98 10.52 -6.18
CA LEU A 366 -28.93 11.24 -4.90
C LEU A 366 -30.08 12.21 -4.74
N LEU A 367 -30.44 12.93 -5.81
CA LEU A 367 -31.52 13.91 -5.80
C LEU A 367 -32.92 13.28 -5.79
N SER A 368 -33.08 12.07 -6.35
CA SER A 368 -34.35 11.34 -6.34
C SER A 368 -34.80 10.93 -4.93
N GLY A 369 -33.88 10.88 -3.98
CA GLY A 369 -34.15 10.63 -2.55
C GLY A 369 -34.65 11.84 -1.78
N ARG A 370 -34.88 12.98 -2.44
CA ARG A 370 -35.53 14.15 -1.83
C ARG A 370 -37.03 13.93 -1.75
N ASN A 371 -37.60 13.85 -0.58
CA ASN A 371 -39.04 13.98 -0.31
C ASN A 371 -39.38 15.44 -0.08
#